data_bc20c9cc1226a8fcac23019563fdbfe6
#
_entry.id   bc20c9cc1226a8fcac23019563fdbfe6
#
_cell.length_a   1.000
_cell.length_b   1.000
_cell.length_c   1.000
_cell.angle_alpha   90.00
_cell.angle_beta   90.00
_cell.angle_gamma   90.00
#
_symmetry.space_group_name_H-M   'P 1'
#
loop_
_entity.id
_entity.type
_entity.pdbx_description
1 polymer ?
#
loop_
_entity_poly.entity_id
_entity_poly.type
_entity_poly.pdbx_seq_one_letter_code
_entity_poly.pdbx_strand_id
1 'polypeptide(L)'
;LLAAEDDPAIFAALLGRAEGWAQARGLRVIQGPFSLSINEQTGLLVSGFDTPPMLMMPHDPPYAGPRLEELGYRKARDLLAYVAEPSVPMPPAAARAVARGLPPGVTLRPMRRAALREEVEALIDIFNEAWAGNWGFVPFTKEEVAHLASELRPLLHERLVWFAEMGGKPVAFGVCLPNLNEAIRDLSGRLLPFGWARLLWRLKVAGVSTARVPLMGVRRQLGAGLLGRVLPLFLVEEMRREALALGIKRIEMSWVLEDNLPMRHLAEAFGARVYKTYRVYEKELAA
;
A
#
# COMPACT_ATOMS: atom_id res chain seq x y z
N LEU A 1 4.17 -6.26 14.99
CA LEU A 1 3.59 -5.15 15.72
C LEU A 1 4.44 -4.82 16.95
N LEU A 2 4.80 -3.56 17.13
CA LEU A 2 5.48 -3.06 18.31
C LEU A 2 4.62 -1.94 18.90
N ALA A 3 4.19 -2.11 20.16
CA ALA A 3 3.43 -1.10 20.88
C ALA A 3 3.84 -1.13 22.37
N ALA A 4 4.31 -0.01 22.88
CA ALA A 4 4.74 0.15 24.25
C ALA A 4 4.59 1.62 24.67
N GLU A 5 4.48 1.87 25.97
CA GLU A 5 4.59 3.21 26.53
C GLU A 5 6.01 3.75 26.35
N ASP A 6 6.18 5.09 26.45
CA ASP A 6 7.49 5.74 26.33
C ASP A 6 8.37 5.50 27.57
N ASP A 7 8.79 4.26 27.72
CA ASP A 7 9.67 3.82 28.80
C ASP A 7 10.81 2.94 28.24
N PRO A 8 12.08 3.37 28.39
CA PRO A 8 13.24 2.60 27.93
C PRO A 8 13.29 1.18 28.48
N ALA A 9 12.85 0.97 29.74
CA ALA A 9 12.88 -0.35 30.35
C ALA A 9 11.86 -1.30 29.73
N ILE A 10 10.69 -0.80 29.33
CA ILE A 10 9.67 -1.59 28.64
C ILE A 10 10.18 -2.00 27.26
N PHE A 11 10.73 -1.05 26.48
CA PHE A 11 11.33 -1.36 25.17
C PHE A 11 12.46 -2.37 25.29
N ALA A 12 13.37 -2.19 26.25
CA ALA A 12 14.47 -3.12 26.49
C ALA A 12 13.97 -4.54 26.83
N ALA A 13 12.95 -4.65 27.68
CA ALA A 13 12.38 -5.94 28.07
C ALA A 13 11.69 -6.64 26.88
N LEU A 14 10.88 -5.92 26.09
CA LEU A 14 10.17 -6.47 24.94
C LEU A 14 11.14 -6.94 23.87
N LEU A 15 12.09 -6.09 23.48
CA LEU A 15 13.05 -6.38 22.42
C LEU A 15 14.06 -7.42 22.87
N GLY A 16 14.55 -7.34 24.12
CA GLY A 16 15.44 -8.37 24.68
C GLY A 16 14.78 -9.76 24.71
N ARG A 17 13.47 -9.84 24.97
CA ARG A 17 12.72 -11.10 24.87
C ARG A 17 12.66 -11.62 23.41
N ALA A 18 12.43 -10.73 22.45
CA ALA A 18 12.42 -11.10 21.03
C ALA A 18 13.82 -11.53 20.53
N GLU A 19 14.86 -10.81 20.93
CA GLU A 19 16.26 -11.12 20.62
C GLU A 19 16.66 -12.48 21.19
N GLY A 20 16.37 -12.73 22.47
CA GLY A 20 16.65 -14.02 23.09
C GLY A 20 15.90 -15.19 22.46
N TRP A 21 14.67 -14.97 22.01
CA TRP A 21 13.91 -15.97 21.27
C TRP A 21 14.55 -16.29 19.90
N ALA A 22 15.03 -15.27 19.20
CA ALA A 22 15.70 -15.41 17.91
C ALA A 22 17.08 -16.11 18.06
N GLN A 23 17.88 -15.69 19.06
CA GLN A 23 19.19 -16.31 19.37
C GLN A 23 19.05 -17.79 19.73
N ALA A 24 18.06 -18.14 20.56
CA ALA A 24 17.79 -19.52 20.92
C ALA A 24 17.46 -20.45 19.72
N ARG A 25 17.18 -19.86 18.56
CA ARG A 25 16.91 -20.53 17.27
C ARG A 25 18.06 -20.40 16.27
N GLY A 26 19.20 -19.87 16.71
CA GLY A 26 20.37 -19.67 15.87
C GLY A 26 20.21 -18.55 14.83
N LEU A 27 19.22 -17.67 14.99
CA LEU A 27 19.03 -16.52 14.11
C LEU A 27 20.04 -15.44 14.47
N ARG A 28 20.63 -14.80 13.46
CA ARG A 28 21.69 -13.81 13.63
C ARG A 28 21.26 -12.38 13.39
N VAL A 29 20.08 -12.20 12.87
CA VAL A 29 19.53 -10.88 12.56
C VAL A 29 18.05 -10.86 12.94
N ILE A 30 17.62 -9.77 13.58
CA ILE A 30 16.20 -9.48 13.81
C ILE A 30 15.84 -8.24 13.02
N GLN A 31 14.73 -8.30 12.29
CA GLN A 31 14.19 -7.17 11.51
C GLN A 31 12.74 -6.92 11.87
N GLY A 32 12.32 -5.66 11.87
CA GLY A 32 10.94 -5.26 12.14
C GLY A 32 10.75 -3.76 12.32
N PRO A 33 9.55 -3.35 12.74
CA PRO A 33 8.40 -4.22 13.03
C PRO A 33 7.65 -4.64 11.77
N PHE A 34 7.05 -5.82 11.84
CA PHE A 34 6.07 -6.31 10.89
C PHE A 34 4.82 -6.75 11.64
N SER A 35 3.64 -6.55 11.07
CA SER A 35 2.42 -7.19 11.53
C SER A 35 2.20 -8.43 10.68
N LEU A 36 2.69 -9.59 11.13
CA LEU A 36 2.72 -10.90 10.47
C LEU A 36 3.70 -10.95 9.29
N SER A 37 3.47 -10.23 8.21
CA SER A 37 4.33 -10.21 7.02
C SER A 37 4.46 -8.80 6.42
N ILE A 38 5.28 -8.68 5.37
CA ILE A 38 5.39 -7.42 4.61
C ILE A 38 4.09 -7.05 3.89
N ASN A 39 3.19 -8.01 3.66
CA ASN A 39 1.91 -7.78 2.99
C ASN A 39 0.89 -7.08 3.89
N GLU A 40 1.15 -7.03 5.19
CA GLU A 40 0.34 -6.36 6.21
C GLU A 40 0.91 -4.98 6.57
N GLN A 41 0.79 -4.55 7.83
CA GLN A 41 1.42 -3.30 8.27
C GLN A 41 2.90 -3.49 8.50
N THR A 42 3.72 -2.62 7.92
CA THR A 42 5.18 -2.77 7.90
C THR A 42 5.88 -1.46 8.25
N GLY A 43 6.90 -1.57 9.09
CA GLY A 43 7.75 -0.46 9.52
C GLY A 43 7.12 0.41 10.61
N LEU A 44 7.93 1.28 11.19
CA LEU A 44 7.51 2.36 12.08
C LEU A 44 7.41 3.67 11.32
N LEU A 45 6.40 4.48 11.61
CA LEU A 45 6.35 5.86 11.14
C LEU A 45 7.53 6.63 11.74
N VAL A 46 8.38 7.24 10.91
CA VAL A 46 9.53 8.05 11.34
C VAL A 46 9.45 9.50 10.85
N SER A 47 8.54 9.79 9.91
CA SER A 47 8.27 11.15 9.42
C SER A 47 6.83 11.28 8.93
N GLY A 48 6.20 12.46 9.13
CA GLY A 48 4.83 12.76 8.71
C GLY A 48 3.78 12.41 9.78
N PHE A 49 4.09 12.65 11.03
CA PHE A 49 3.20 12.40 12.19
C PHE A 49 1.97 13.32 12.26
N ASP A 50 2.00 14.42 11.55
CA ASP A 50 0.99 15.49 11.55
C ASP A 50 -0.30 15.13 10.82
N THR A 51 -0.32 14.01 10.10
CA THR A 51 -1.48 13.57 9.33
C THR A 51 -1.94 12.17 9.77
N PRO A 52 -3.27 11.90 9.79
CA PRO A 52 -3.78 10.58 10.16
C PRO A 52 -3.33 9.49 9.16
N PRO A 53 -3.33 8.22 9.59
CA PRO A 53 -2.95 7.11 8.74
C PRO A 53 -4.03 6.80 7.70
N MET A 54 -3.59 6.35 6.53
CA MET A 54 -4.46 5.71 5.55
C MET A 54 -4.76 4.26 5.95
N LEU A 55 -5.70 3.64 5.25
CA LEU A 55 -6.06 2.24 5.45
C LEU A 55 -4.82 1.33 5.39
N MET A 56 -4.69 0.41 6.34
CA MET A 56 -3.57 -0.54 6.47
C MET A 56 -2.18 0.12 6.63
N MET A 57 -2.13 1.36 7.13
CA MET A 57 -0.86 2.05 7.42
C MET A 57 -0.69 2.21 8.94
N PRO A 58 0.49 1.90 9.49
CA PRO A 58 0.75 2.13 10.90
C PRO A 58 0.83 3.63 11.23
N HIS A 59 0.59 3.97 12.49
CA HIS A 59 0.76 5.33 13.01
C HIS A 59 1.33 5.24 14.42
N ASP A 60 2.63 5.08 14.46
CA ASP A 60 3.36 4.86 15.71
C ASP A 60 3.67 6.20 16.40
N PRO A 61 3.86 6.19 17.73
CA PRO A 61 4.31 7.37 18.44
C PRO A 61 5.72 7.79 18.03
N PRO A 62 6.04 9.10 18.01
CA PRO A 62 7.35 9.61 17.58
C PRO A 62 8.54 9.07 18.37
N TYR A 63 8.33 8.63 19.61
CA TYR A 63 9.38 8.07 20.47
C TYR A 63 9.81 6.66 20.06
N ALA A 64 8.97 5.90 19.34
CA ALA A 64 9.22 4.48 19.09
C ALA A 64 10.52 4.23 18.29
N GLY A 65 10.79 5.04 17.26
CA GLY A 65 12.04 4.97 16.49
C GLY A 65 13.29 5.22 17.34
N PRO A 66 13.40 6.37 18.04
CA PRO A 66 14.49 6.65 18.97
C PRO A 66 14.73 5.54 20.01
N ARG A 67 13.67 4.94 20.59
CA ARG A 67 13.81 3.82 21.53
C ARG A 67 14.45 2.57 20.92
N LEU A 68 14.16 2.30 19.64
CA LEU A 68 14.85 1.23 18.92
C LEU A 68 16.33 1.55 18.69
N GLU A 69 16.62 2.78 18.27
CA GLU A 69 17.99 3.24 18.01
C GLU A 69 18.87 3.21 19.27
N GLU A 70 18.33 3.60 20.43
CA GLU A 70 18.98 3.51 21.74
C GLU A 70 19.36 2.05 22.10
N LEU A 71 18.60 1.07 21.62
CA LEU A 71 18.85 -0.36 21.83
C LEU A 71 19.75 -1.00 20.75
N GLY A 72 20.34 -0.17 19.87
CA GLY A 72 21.28 -0.60 18.85
C GLY A 72 20.66 -1.12 17.56
N TYR A 73 19.36 -0.89 17.37
CA TYR A 73 18.72 -1.13 16.09
C TYR A 73 19.10 -0.02 15.10
N ARG A 74 19.28 -0.38 13.86
CA ARG A 74 19.61 0.55 12.78
C ARG A 74 18.64 0.39 11.61
N LYS A 75 18.63 1.37 10.73
CA LYS A 75 17.80 1.33 9.51
C LYS A 75 18.17 0.12 8.66
N ALA A 76 17.19 -0.73 8.36
CA ALA A 76 17.26 -1.74 7.33
C ALA A 76 16.73 -1.20 6.00
N ARG A 77 15.54 -0.59 6.01
CA ARG A 77 14.88 -0.09 4.80
C ARG A 77 13.87 1.01 5.11
N ASP A 78 13.80 2.02 4.25
CA ASP A 78 12.72 3.00 4.28
C ASP A 78 11.64 2.68 3.24
N LEU A 79 10.40 2.89 3.64
CA LEU A 79 9.18 2.72 2.87
C LEU A 79 8.51 4.09 2.76
N LEU A 80 8.34 4.58 1.55
CA LEU A 80 7.84 5.92 1.28
C LEU A 80 6.34 5.90 1.00
N ALA A 81 5.62 6.86 1.55
CA ALA A 81 4.25 7.16 1.17
C ALA A 81 4.22 8.47 0.39
N TYR A 82 3.72 8.40 -0.82
CA TYR A 82 3.49 9.55 -1.68
C TYR A 82 2.04 10.00 -1.59
N VAL A 83 1.82 11.30 -1.65
CA VAL A 83 0.47 11.88 -1.70
C VAL A 83 0.31 12.75 -2.92
N ALA A 84 -0.83 12.59 -3.60
CA ALA A 84 -1.25 13.44 -4.71
C ALA A 84 -2.70 13.90 -4.53
N GLU A 85 -3.05 15.02 -5.14
CA GLU A 85 -4.42 15.53 -5.25
C GLU A 85 -4.92 15.26 -6.67
N PRO A 86 -5.98 14.46 -6.87
CA PRO A 86 -6.48 14.11 -8.19
C PRO A 86 -6.93 15.33 -9.04
N SER A 87 -7.30 16.43 -8.38
CA SER A 87 -7.71 17.68 -9.02
C SER A 87 -6.55 18.46 -9.64
N VAL A 88 -5.32 18.22 -9.18
CA VAL A 88 -4.12 18.87 -9.75
C VAL A 88 -3.84 18.25 -11.12
N PRO A 89 -3.71 19.07 -12.18
CA PRO A 89 -3.39 18.57 -13.52
C PRO A 89 -2.09 17.79 -13.53
N MET A 90 -2.05 16.72 -14.32
CA MET A 90 -0.81 16.00 -14.55
C MET A 90 0.27 16.91 -15.11
N PRO A 91 1.56 16.72 -14.72
CA PRO A 91 2.67 17.37 -15.37
C PRO A 91 2.66 17.14 -16.89
N PRO A 92 3.11 18.13 -17.70
CA PRO A 92 2.97 18.08 -19.16
C PRO A 92 3.57 16.84 -19.83
N ALA A 93 4.61 16.26 -19.26
CA ALA A 93 5.24 15.04 -19.79
C ALA A 93 4.31 13.82 -19.67
N ALA A 94 3.71 13.60 -18.51
CA ALA A 94 2.75 12.53 -18.27
C ALA A 94 1.47 12.75 -19.11
N ALA A 95 0.96 13.98 -19.14
CA ALA A 95 -0.21 14.33 -19.95
C ALA A 95 0.01 14.03 -21.44
N ARG A 96 1.18 14.40 -22.00
CA ARG A 96 1.53 14.05 -23.38
C ARG A 96 1.65 12.56 -23.62
N ALA A 97 2.16 11.80 -22.65
CA ALA A 97 2.26 10.34 -22.78
C ALA A 97 0.88 9.70 -22.85
N VAL A 98 -0.03 10.11 -21.97
CA VAL A 98 -1.43 9.64 -21.94
C VAL A 98 -2.20 10.09 -23.20
N ALA A 99 -2.01 11.32 -23.67
CA ALA A 99 -2.67 11.85 -24.86
C ALA A 99 -2.30 11.10 -26.17
N ARG A 100 -1.18 10.38 -26.21
CA ARG A 100 -0.83 9.53 -27.35
C ARG A 100 -1.72 8.30 -27.49
N GLY A 101 -2.54 8.00 -26.49
CA GLY A 101 -3.41 6.84 -26.45
C GLY A 101 -2.69 5.54 -26.07
N LEU A 102 -3.50 4.52 -25.85
CA LEU A 102 -3.00 3.19 -25.49
C LEU A 102 -2.17 2.57 -26.64
N PRO A 103 -1.13 1.82 -26.33
CA PRO A 103 -0.41 1.03 -27.32
C PRO A 103 -1.34 0.05 -28.04
N PRO A 104 -1.05 -0.28 -29.33
CA PRO A 104 -1.85 -1.24 -30.07
C PRO A 104 -2.00 -2.57 -29.34
N GLY A 105 -3.21 -3.13 -29.36
CA GLY A 105 -3.53 -4.42 -28.73
C GLY A 105 -3.70 -4.37 -27.22
N VAL A 106 -3.60 -3.19 -26.61
CA VAL A 106 -3.88 -2.98 -25.17
C VAL A 106 -5.27 -2.40 -24.99
N THR A 107 -6.01 -2.93 -24.03
CA THR A 107 -7.28 -2.39 -23.54
C THR A 107 -7.23 -2.18 -22.03
N LEU A 108 -7.96 -1.18 -21.55
CA LEU A 108 -8.16 -0.97 -20.12
C LEU A 108 -9.61 -1.29 -19.76
N ARG A 109 -9.80 -1.90 -18.61
CA ARG A 109 -11.13 -2.10 -18.06
C ARG A 109 -11.14 -2.03 -16.52
N PRO A 110 -12.27 -1.61 -15.95
CA PRO A 110 -12.46 -1.75 -14.51
C PRO A 110 -12.66 -3.22 -14.11
N MET A 111 -12.56 -3.49 -12.81
CA MET A 111 -12.85 -4.79 -12.22
C MET A 111 -14.31 -5.19 -12.46
N ARG A 112 -14.54 -6.46 -12.79
CA ARG A 112 -15.88 -7.04 -12.94
C ARG A 112 -16.35 -7.63 -11.60
N ARG A 113 -17.26 -6.93 -10.93
CA ARG A 113 -17.76 -7.35 -9.61
C ARG A 113 -18.45 -8.72 -9.63
N ALA A 114 -19.07 -9.08 -10.77
CA ALA A 114 -19.70 -10.38 -10.95
C ALA A 114 -18.69 -11.55 -10.99
N ALA A 115 -17.45 -11.26 -11.37
CA ALA A 115 -16.34 -12.21 -11.47
C ALA A 115 -15.24 -11.93 -10.42
N LEU A 116 -15.63 -11.47 -9.21
CA LEU A 116 -14.69 -10.97 -8.20
C LEU A 116 -13.58 -11.97 -7.87
N ARG A 117 -13.92 -13.25 -7.76
CA ARG A 117 -12.94 -14.29 -7.44
C ARG A 117 -11.85 -14.40 -8.50
N GLU A 118 -12.25 -14.52 -9.74
CA GLU A 118 -11.35 -14.63 -10.90
C GLU A 118 -10.50 -13.35 -11.06
N GLU A 119 -11.09 -12.18 -10.79
CA GLU A 119 -10.39 -10.90 -10.84
C GLU A 119 -9.31 -10.80 -9.74
N VAL A 120 -9.62 -11.24 -8.52
CA VAL A 120 -8.64 -11.26 -7.43
C VAL A 120 -7.56 -12.31 -7.69
N GLU A 121 -7.90 -13.50 -8.18
CA GLU A 121 -6.92 -14.52 -8.58
C GLU A 121 -5.95 -13.98 -9.65
N ALA A 122 -6.47 -13.31 -10.68
CA ALA A 122 -5.65 -12.69 -11.73
C ALA A 122 -4.76 -11.56 -11.19
N LEU A 123 -5.28 -10.75 -10.28
CA LEU A 123 -4.54 -9.66 -9.62
C LEU A 123 -3.35 -10.23 -8.85
N ILE A 124 -3.58 -11.23 -8.00
CA ILE A 124 -2.55 -11.83 -7.16
C ILE A 124 -1.51 -12.60 -7.98
N ASP A 125 -1.93 -13.25 -9.06
CA ASP A 125 -1.00 -13.90 -10.00
C ASP A 125 -0.01 -12.87 -10.59
N ILE A 126 -0.52 -11.72 -11.06
CA ILE A 126 0.34 -10.63 -11.56
C ILE A 126 1.18 -10.04 -10.42
N PHE A 127 0.62 -9.86 -9.22
CA PHE A 127 1.33 -9.34 -8.06
C PHE A 127 2.51 -10.24 -7.68
N ASN A 128 2.27 -11.54 -7.51
CA ASN A 128 3.31 -12.50 -7.13
C ASN A 128 4.45 -12.52 -8.17
N GLU A 129 4.13 -12.41 -9.47
CA GLU A 129 5.13 -12.31 -10.54
C GLU A 129 5.89 -10.97 -10.49
N ALA A 130 5.18 -9.87 -10.43
CA ALA A 130 5.75 -8.52 -10.52
C ALA A 130 6.64 -8.18 -9.32
N TRP A 131 6.28 -8.65 -8.12
CA TRP A 131 6.94 -8.29 -6.87
C TRP A 131 7.99 -9.29 -6.38
N ALA A 132 8.14 -10.45 -7.05
CA ALA A 132 9.06 -11.53 -6.66
C ALA A 132 10.53 -11.11 -6.46
N GLY A 133 10.95 -9.98 -7.04
CA GLY A 133 12.31 -9.43 -6.87
C GLY A 133 12.42 -8.32 -5.83
N ASN A 134 11.32 -7.93 -5.18
CA ASN A 134 11.34 -6.87 -4.19
C ASN A 134 11.91 -7.35 -2.85
N TRP A 135 12.53 -6.44 -2.12
CA TRP A 135 13.00 -6.72 -0.78
C TRP A 135 11.87 -7.21 0.14
N GLY A 136 12.13 -8.27 0.88
CA GLY A 136 11.18 -8.84 1.85
C GLY A 136 9.93 -9.48 1.23
N PHE A 137 9.87 -9.63 -0.09
CA PHE A 137 8.69 -10.19 -0.77
C PHE A 137 8.28 -11.56 -0.20
N VAL A 138 7.00 -11.68 0.11
CA VAL A 138 6.33 -12.93 0.48
C VAL A 138 5.14 -13.12 -0.47
N PRO A 139 5.09 -14.21 -1.24
CA PRO A 139 3.95 -14.46 -2.13
C PRO A 139 2.69 -14.73 -1.34
N PHE A 140 1.55 -14.23 -1.83
CA PHE A 140 0.25 -14.63 -1.30
C PHE A 140 -0.06 -16.08 -1.65
N THR A 141 -0.55 -16.83 -0.66
CA THR A 141 -1.13 -18.16 -0.86
C THR A 141 -2.56 -18.06 -1.39
N LYS A 142 -3.10 -19.15 -1.92
CA LYS A 142 -4.49 -19.19 -2.41
C LYS A 142 -5.51 -18.95 -1.29
N GLU A 143 -5.20 -19.42 -0.10
CA GLU A 143 -6.03 -19.27 1.09
C GLU A 143 -6.07 -17.80 1.55
N GLU A 144 -4.92 -17.14 1.61
CA GLU A 144 -4.83 -15.71 1.92
C GLU A 144 -5.56 -14.86 0.88
N VAL A 145 -5.46 -15.21 -0.40
CA VAL A 145 -6.18 -14.53 -1.49
C VAL A 145 -7.69 -14.62 -1.30
N ALA A 146 -8.21 -15.80 -1.00
CA ALA A 146 -9.64 -16.01 -0.78
C ALA A 146 -10.15 -15.22 0.44
N HIS A 147 -9.35 -15.19 1.51
CA HIS A 147 -9.65 -14.42 2.72
C HIS A 147 -9.65 -12.92 2.44
N LEU A 148 -8.58 -12.40 1.84
CA LEU A 148 -8.44 -11.00 1.46
C LEU A 148 -9.58 -10.52 0.56
N ALA A 149 -9.97 -11.33 -0.44
CA ALA A 149 -11.09 -11.01 -1.32
C ALA A 149 -12.42 -10.86 -0.56
N SER A 150 -12.65 -11.70 0.46
CA SER A 150 -13.86 -11.63 1.28
C SER A 150 -13.86 -10.38 2.19
N GLU A 151 -12.74 -10.06 2.80
CA GLU A 151 -12.60 -8.90 3.70
C GLU A 151 -12.65 -7.56 2.95
N LEU A 152 -12.01 -7.49 1.79
CA LEU A 152 -11.98 -6.26 0.99
C LEU A 152 -13.27 -6.04 0.19
N ARG A 153 -14.10 -7.06 -0.01
CA ARG A 153 -15.34 -6.98 -0.79
C ARG A 153 -16.24 -5.77 -0.45
N PRO A 154 -16.48 -5.41 0.82
CA PRO A 154 -17.28 -4.23 1.15
C PRO A 154 -16.61 -2.90 0.81
N LEU A 155 -15.27 -2.87 0.74
CA LEU A 155 -14.46 -1.69 0.45
C LEU A 155 -14.14 -1.55 -1.04
N LEU A 156 -14.14 -2.66 -1.78
CA LEU A 156 -13.85 -2.64 -3.21
C LEU A 156 -14.93 -1.85 -3.97
N HIS A 157 -14.45 -0.87 -4.70
CA HIS A 157 -15.24 -0.12 -5.67
C HIS A 157 -14.73 -0.46 -7.06
N GLU A 158 -15.58 -1.06 -7.92
CA GLU A 158 -15.17 -1.56 -9.23
C GLU A 158 -14.46 -0.52 -10.10
N ARG A 159 -14.92 0.75 -10.02
CA ARG A 159 -14.34 1.89 -10.75
C ARG A 159 -12.97 2.34 -10.21
N LEU A 160 -12.50 1.80 -9.08
CA LEU A 160 -11.20 2.11 -8.48
C LEU A 160 -10.19 0.96 -8.61
N VAL A 161 -10.58 -0.16 -9.24
CA VAL A 161 -9.69 -1.28 -9.55
C VAL A 161 -9.65 -1.48 -11.06
N TRP A 162 -8.48 -1.37 -11.64
CA TRP A 162 -8.30 -1.38 -13.09
C TRP A 162 -7.32 -2.44 -13.56
N PHE A 163 -7.62 -3.03 -14.69
CA PHE A 163 -6.75 -3.96 -15.40
C PHE A 163 -6.38 -3.42 -16.78
N ALA A 164 -5.13 -3.66 -17.18
CA ALA A 164 -4.72 -3.59 -18.58
C ALA A 164 -4.67 -5.01 -19.13
N GLU A 165 -5.24 -5.20 -20.31
CA GLU A 165 -5.30 -6.49 -21.00
C GLU A 165 -4.61 -6.46 -22.35
N MET A 166 -3.99 -7.57 -22.71
CA MET A 166 -3.47 -7.85 -24.04
C MET A 166 -3.96 -9.21 -24.51
N GLY A 167 -4.59 -9.24 -25.69
CA GLY A 167 -5.21 -10.48 -26.20
C GLY A 167 -6.23 -11.08 -25.24
N GLY A 168 -6.98 -10.24 -24.52
CA GLY A 168 -8.01 -10.66 -23.56
C GLY A 168 -7.47 -11.21 -22.23
N LYS A 169 -6.15 -11.12 -21.98
CA LYS A 169 -5.53 -11.56 -20.72
C LYS A 169 -5.01 -10.37 -19.91
N PRO A 170 -5.27 -10.32 -18.59
CA PRO A 170 -4.73 -9.29 -17.71
C PRO A 170 -3.19 -9.35 -17.66
N VAL A 171 -2.55 -8.21 -17.94
CA VAL A 171 -1.08 -8.07 -17.95
C VAL A 171 -0.58 -7.01 -16.95
N ALA A 172 -1.47 -6.14 -16.48
CA ALA A 172 -1.17 -5.18 -15.42
C ALA A 172 -2.45 -4.84 -14.68
N PHE A 173 -2.29 -4.36 -13.45
CA PHE A 173 -3.40 -3.93 -12.61
C PHE A 173 -3.00 -2.78 -11.70
N GLY A 174 -4.01 -2.05 -11.21
CA GLY A 174 -3.91 -1.08 -10.12
C GLY A 174 -5.14 -1.15 -9.23
N VAL A 175 -4.93 -1.07 -7.93
CA VAL A 175 -5.98 -1.07 -6.90
C VAL A 175 -5.93 0.23 -6.14
N CYS A 176 -7.05 0.94 -6.08
CA CYS A 176 -7.25 2.09 -5.22
C CYS A 176 -8.39 1.78 -4.24
N LEU A 177 -8.16 1.95 -2.96
CA LEU A 177 -9.12 1.68 -1.89
C LEU A 177 -9.55 2.97 -1.20
N PRO A 178 -10.85 3.20 -1.00
CA PRO A 178 -11.34 4.27 -0.13
C PRO A 178 -10.77 4.13 1.28
N ASN A 179 -10.43 5.25 1.92
CA ASN A 179 -9.82 5.23 3.25
C ASN A 179 -10.86 4.95 4.34
N LEU A 180 -10.92 3.69 4.79
CA LEU A 180 -11.81 3.27 5.87
C LEU A 180 -11.53 4.03 7.18
N ASN A 181 -10.26 4.39 7.46
CA ASN A 181 -9.90 5.11 8.67
C ASN A 181 -10.60 6.48 8.76
N GLU A 182 -10.80 7.14 7.60
CA GLU A 182 -11.60 8.36 7.54
C GLU A 182 -13.07 8.10 7.91
N ALA A 183 -13.62 6.99 7.46
CA ALA A 183 -15.02 6.65 7.71
C ALA A 183 -15.31 6.28 9.17
N ILE A 184 -14.31 5.77 9.91
CA ILE A 184 -14.47 5.28 11.30
C ILE A 184 -13.90 6.23 12.36
N ARG A 185 -13.21 7.30 11.99
CA ARG A 185 -12.36 8.14 12.89
C ARG A 185 -13.07 8.66 14.14
N ASP A 186 -14.37 8.89 14.09
CA ASP A 186 -15.19 9.46 15.17
C ASP A 186 -16.11 8.43 15.83
N LEU A 187 -15.95 7.14 15.49
CA LEU A 187 -16.73 6.06 16.09
C LEU A 187 -16.13 5.55 17.40
N SER A 188 -14.91 5.94 17.73
CA SER A 188 -14.19 5.55 18.97
C SER A 188 -14.24 4.04 19.24
N GLY A 189 -14.16 3.22 18.19
CA GLY A 189 -14.26 1.77 18.27
C GLY A 189 -15.67 1.22 18.55
N ARG A 190 -16.71 2.06 18.57
CA ARG A 190 -18.08 1.67 18.91
C ARG A 190 -18.96 1.62 17.65
N LEU A 191 -19.38 0.41 17.27
CA LEU A 191 -20.32 0.21 16.17
C LEU A 191 -21.78 0.15 16.63
N LEU A 192 -22.05 -0.15 17.88
CA LEU A 192 -23.40 -0.19 18.44
C LEU A 192 -23.68 1.06 19.29
N PRO A 193 -24.93 1.56 19.33
CA PRO A 193 -26.10 1.03 18.60
C PRO A 193 -26.19 1.52 17.14
N PHE A 194 -25.63 2.66 16.75
CA PHE A 194 -25.82 3.24 15.41
C PHE A 194 -24.54 3.49 14.63
N GLY A 195 -23.37 3.16 15.18
CA GLY A 195 -22.07 3.36 14.52
C GLY A 195 -21.95 2.58 13.20
N TRP A 196 -22.50 1.36 13.14
CA TRP A 196 -22.54 0.56 11.92
C TRP A 196 -23.37 1.22 10.80
N ALA A 197 -24.52 1.81 11.12
CA ALA A 197 -25.35 2.49 10.13
C ALA A 197 -24.66 3.74 9.59
N ARG A 198 -23.98 4.50 10.48
CA ARG A 198 -23.17 5.65 10.10
C ARG A 198 -21.99 5.27 9.19
N LEU A 199 -21.31 4.16 9.51
CA LEU A 199 -20.24 3.61 8.69
C LEU A 199 -20.74 3.22 7.31
N LEU A 200 -21.84 2.45 7.22
CA LEU A 200 -22.43 2.05 5.94
C LEU A 200 -22.86 3.25 5.11
N TRP A 201 -23.47 4.25 5.73
CA TRP A 201 -23.87 5.48 5.04
C TRP A 201 -22.67 6.22 4.45
N ARG A 202 -21.57 6.35 5.23
CA ARG A 202 -20.33 6.96 4.76
C ARG A 202 -19.69 6.20 3.61
N LEU A 203 -19.66 4.88 3.67
CA LEU A 203 -19.04 4.06 2.63
C LEU A 203 -19.89 3.97 1.35
N LYS A 204 -21.23 4.07 1.45
CA LYS A 204 -22.12 3.81 0.31
C LYS A 204 -22.78 5.04 -0.26
N VAL A 205 -22.94 6.09 0.54
CA VAL A 205 -23.72 7.29 0.18
C VAL A 205 -22.89 8.56 0.23
N ALA A 206 -22.29 8.88 1.38
CA ALA A 206 -21.56 10.13 1.55
C ALA A 206 -20.19 10.12 0.84
N GLY A 207 -19.58 8.93 0.69
CA GLY A 207 -18.20 8.79 0.23
C GLY A 207 -17.17 9.17 1.29
N VAL A 208 -15.92 8.99 0.95
CA VAL A 208 -14.75 9.46 1.70
C VAL A 208 -13.90 10.37 0.82
N SER A 209 -13.16 11.28 1.44
CA SER A 209 -12.36 12.26 0.70
C SER A 209 -10.94 11.79 0.41
N THR A 210 -10.53 10.67 0.98
CA THR A 210 -9.17 10.13 0.84
C THR A 210 -9.21 8.67 0.39
N ALA A 211 -8.19 8.26 -0.37
CA ALA A 211 -8.01 6.90 -0.85
C ALA A 211 -6.53 6.50 -0.87
N ARG A 212 -6.25 5.21 -0.94
CA ARG A 212 -4.91 4.65 -1.02
C ARG A 212 -4.78 3.69 -2.20
N VAL A 213 -3.65 3.77 -2.91
CA VAL A 213 -3.21 2.77 -3.90
C VAL A 213 -2.20 1.84 -3.22
N PRO A 214 -2.64 0.72 -2.65
CA PRO A 214 -1.75 -0.22 -1.96
C PRO A 214 -1.03 -1.15 -2.92
N LEU A 215 -1.63 -1.48 -4.06
CA LEU A 215 -1.13 -2.50 -4.97
C LEU A 215 -1.19 -2.02 -6.42
N MET A 216 -0.08 -2.24 -7.13
CA MET A 216 0.03 -2.07 -8.57
C MET A 216 1.08 -3.06 -9.08
N GLY A 217 0.84 -3.63 -10.24
CA GLY A 217 1.77 -4.57 -10.85
C GLY A 217 1.65 -4.65 -12.36
N VAL A 218 2.77 -4.97 -13.00
CA VAL A 218 2.86 -5.27 -14.43
C VAL A 218 3.60 -6.58 -14.56
N ARG A 219 3.14 -7.49 -15.42
CA ARG A 219 3.81 -8.77 -15.68
C ARG A 219 5.27 -8.55 -16.04
N ARG A 220 6.15 -9.36 -15.47
CA ARG A 220 7.61 -9.23 -15.57
C ARG A 220 8.11 -9.20 -17.01
N GLN A 221 7.52 -10.01 -17.87
CA GLN A 221 7.85 -10.07 -19.30
C GLN A 221 7.67 -8.73 -20.02
N LEU A 222 6.83 -7.85 -19.51
CA LEU A 222 6.60 -6.50 -20.05
C LEU A 222 7.40 -5.43 -19.32
N GLY A 223 7.86 -5.71 -18.10
CA GLY A 223 8.43 -4.73 -17.16
C GLY A 223 9.64 -3.96 -17.69
N ALA A 224 10.53 -4.62 -18.42
CA ALA A 224 11.73 -4.00 -19.00
C ALA A 224 11.46 -3.17 -20.27
N GLY A 225 10.30 -3.36 -20.90
CA GLY A 225 9.93 -2.73 -22.16
C GLY A 225 9.18 -1.41 -22.02
N LEU A 226 8.79 -0.85 -23.17
CA LEU A 226 7.97 0.35 -23.24
C LEU A 226 6.62 0.15 -22.51
N LEU A 227 6.00 -1.00 -22.66
CA LEU A 227 4.73 -1.34 -22.03
C LEU A 227 4.82 -1.30 -20.50
N GLY A 228 5.88 -1.83 -19.90
CA GLY A 228 6.10 -1.78 -18.47
C GLY A 228 6.17 -0.37 -17.89
N ARG A 229 6.63 0.61 -18.69
CA ARG A 229 6.69 2.03 -18.29
C ARG A 229 5.39 2.77 -18.56
N VAL A 230 4.64 2.39 -19.58
CA VAL A 230 3.48 3.13 -20.05
C VAL A 230 2.19 2.63 -19.42
N LEU A 231 1.99 1.31 -19.24
CA LEU A 231 0.77 0.78 -18.64
C LEU A 231 0.45 1.34 -17.26
N PRO A 232 1.44 1.51 -16.32
CA PRO A 232 1.16 2.14 -15.03
C PRO A 232 0.62 3.57 -15.16
N LEU A 233 1.10 4.37 -16.14
CA LEU A 233 0.60 5.73 -16.34
C LEU A 233 -0.88 5.74 -16.68
N PHE A 234 -1.32 4.84 -17.55
CA PHE A 234 -2.73 4.74 -17.95
C PHE A 234 -3.60 4.23 -16.78
N LEU A 235 -3.12 3.21 -16.05
CA LEU A 235 -3.86 2.70 -14.88
C LEU A 235 -4.03 3.78 -13.80
N VAL A 236 -2.97 4.54 -13.50
CA VAL A 236 -3.04 5.65 -12.53
C VAL A 236 -3.98 6.75 -13.02
N GLU A 237 -3.97 7.06 -14.32
CA GLU A 237 -4.88 8.08 -14.87
C GLU A 237 -6.34 7.66 -14.78
N GLU A 238 -6.68 6.41 -15.10
CA GLU A 238 -8.06 5.94 -14.96
C GLU A 238 -8.50 5.95 -13.49
N MET A 239 -7.65 5.46 -12.56
CA MET A 239 -7.95 5.55 -11.13
C MET A 239 -8.10 6.99 -10.66
N ARG A 240 -7.27 7.94 -11.14
CA ARG A 240 -7.34 9.36 -10.81
C ARG A 240 -8.66 9.97 -11.28
N ARG A 241 -9.07 9.72 -12.52
CA ARG A 241 -10.33 10.22 -13.09
C ARG A 241 -11.53 9.73 -12.30
N GLU A 242 -11.56 8.44 -12.00
CA GLU A 242 -12.63 7.83 -11.22
C GLU A 242 -12.64 8.31 -9.76
N ALA A 243 -11.48 8.45 -9.14
CA ALA A 243 -11.36 9.01 -7.81
C ALA A 243 -11.90 10.45 -7.75
N LEU A 244 -11.57 11.28 -8.75
CA LEU A 244 -12.09 12.63 -8.87
C LEU A 244 -13.61 12.64 -9.01
N ALA A 245 -14.16 11.78 -9.86
CA ALA A 245 -15.60 11.64 -10.07
C ALA A 245 -16.35 11.16 -8.80
N LEU A 246 -15.66 10.43 -7.91
CA LEU A 246 -16.18 9.98 -6.62
C LEU A 246 -15.97 10.99 -5.49
N GLY A 247 -15.41 12.18 -5.78
CA GLY A 247 -15.17 13.23 -4.79
C GLY A 247 -13.93 13.01 -3.90
N ILE A 248 -13.03 12.09 -4.27
CA ILE A 248 -11.77 11.87 -3.57
C ILE A 248 -10.85 13.06 -3.84
N LYS A 249 -10.34 13.65 -2.78
CA LYS A 249 -9.49 14.85 -2.82
C LYS A 249 -8.02 14.55 -2.65
N ARG A 250 -7.68 13.38 -2.08
CA ARG A 250 -6.30 13.00 -1.79
C ARG A 250 -6.11 11.50 -1.98
N ILE A 251 -5.07 11.13 -2.72
CA ILE A 251 -4.68 9.72 -2.95
C ILE A 251 -3.27 9.52 -2.42
N GLU A 252 -3.11 8.48 -1.61
CA GLU A 252 -1.81 7.99 -1.18
C GLU A 252 -1.37 6.83 -2.07
N MET A 253 -0.11 6.85 -2.54
CA MET A 253 0.57 5.68 -3.11
C MET A 253 1.60 5.19 -2.09
N SER A 254 1.38 4.01 -1.55
CA SER A 254 2.21 3.42 -0.50
C SER A 254 2.02 1.88 -0.42
N TRP A 255 3.02 1.11 -0.06
CA TRP A 255 4.39 1.57 0.21
C TRP A 255 5.21 1.55 -1.07
N VAL A 256 6.09 2.50 -1.20
CA VAL A 256 7.11 2.52 -2.24
C VAL A 256 8.46 2.33 -1.56
N LEU A 257 9.15 1.25 -1.86
CA LEU A 257 10.52 1.01 -1.38
C LEU A 257 11.43 2.16 -1.82
N GLU A 258 12.33 2.62 -0.96
CA GLU A 258 13.22 3.75 -1.25
C GLU A 258 14.10 3.55 -2.49
N ASP A 259 14.40 2.30 -2.85
CA ASP A 259 15.18 1.90 -4.02
C ASP A 259 14.32 1.52 -5.24
N ASN A 260 12.98 1.52 -5.13
CA ASN A 260 12.09 1.28 -6.27
C ASN A 260 11.95 2.55 -7.13
N LEU A 261 13.01 2.90 -7.85
CA LEU A 261 13.06 4.09 -8.69
C LEU A 261 11.93 4.15 -9.73
N PRO A 262 11.52 3.05 -10.41
CA PRO A 262 10.40 3.09 -11.35
C PRO A 262 9.10 3.59 -10.72
N MET A 263 8.74 3.09 -9.53
CA MET A 263 7.53 3.52 -8.83
C MET A 263 7.64 4.94 -8.30
N ARG A 264 8.81 5.35 -7.81
CA ARG A 264 9.06 6.72 -7.36
C ARG A 264 8.89 7.71 -8.52
N HIS A 265 9.52 7.44 -9.66
CA HIS A 265 9.37 8.27 -10.87
C HIS A 265 7.92 8.30 -11.38
N LEU A 266 7.18 7.18 -11.28
CA LEU A 266 5.75 7.14 -11.62
C LEU A 266 4.96 8.09 -10.72
N ALA A 267 5.14 8.01 -9.39
CA ALA A 267 4.46 8.87 -8.42
C ALA A 267 4.77 10.35 -8.71
N GLU A 268 6.03 10.69 -8.88
CA GLU A 268 6.50 12.05 -9.18
C GLU A 268 5.98 12.56 -10.54
N ALA A 269 5.81 11.66 -11.54
CA ALA A 269 5.22 11.99 -12.83
C ALA A 269 3.73 12.35 -12.75
N PHE A 270 3.07 12.06 -11.65
CA PHE A 270 1.70 12.51 -11.33
C PHE A 270 1.68 13.68 -10.33
N GLY A 271 2.82 14.29 -10.06
CA GLY A 271 2.94 15.42 -9.12
C GLY A 271 2.81 14.99 -7.65
N ALA A 272 2.93 13.71 -7.36
CA ALA A 272 2.92 13.22 -5.98
C ALA A 272 4.23 13.58 -5.28
N ARG A 273 4.15 13.82 -3.97
CA ARG A 273 5.29 14.10 -3.11
C ARG A 273 5.33 13.14 -1.93
N VAL A 274 6.51 12.80 -1.47
CA VAL A 274 6.68 12.06 -0.21
C VAL A 274 6.12 12.91 0.93
N TYR A 275 5.27 12.32 1.77
CA TYR A 275 4.70 13.01 2.92
C TYR A 275 4.81 12.21 4.22
N LYS A 276 5.04 10.89 4.11
CA LYS A 276 5.36 10.00 5.24
C LYS A 276 6.51 9.08 4.88
N THR A 277 7.30 8.73 5.88
CA THR A 277 8.33 7.71 5.77
C THR A 277 8.14 6.71 6.90
N TYR A 278 8.15 5.45 6.54
CA TYR A 278 8.12 4.32 7.47
C TYR A 278 9.46 3.61 7.40
N ARG A 279 9.97 3.15 8.52
CA ARG A 279 11.28 2.49 8.62
C ARG A 279 11.17 1.10 9.18
N VAL A 280 11.74 0.15 8.47
CA VAL A 280 12.08 -1.16 9.04
C VAL A 280 13.47 -1.05 9.64
N TYR A 281 13.58 -1.48 10.88
CA TYR A 281 14.83 -1.54 11.62
C TYR A 281 15.40 -2.94 11.62
N GLU A 282 16.70 -3.06 11.84
CA GLU A 282 17.38 -4.33 12.02
C GLU A 282 18.43 -4.23 13.12
N LYS A 283 18.74 -5.40 13.71
CA LYS A 283 19.84 -5.56 14.65
C LYS A 283 20.53 -6.92 14.42
N GLU A 284 21.85 -6.90 14.36
CA GLU A 284 22.65 -8.11 14.41
C GLU A 284 22.65 -8.66 15.84
N LEU A 285 22.43 -9.96 15.97
CA LEU A 285 22.41 -10.65 17.25
C LEU A 285 23.77 -11.32 17.48
N ALA A 286 24.29 -11.19 18.69
CA ALA A 286 25.50 -11.90 19.08
C ALA A 286 25.29 -13.43 18.93
N ALA A 287 26.35 -14.11 18.50
CA ALA A 287 26.34 -15.55 18.33
C ALA A 287 26.24 -16.28 19.66
#